data_b64cac111df0234b3afc7289cf4e4425
#
_entry.id   b64cac111df0234b3afc7289cf4e4425
#
_cell.length_a   1.000
_cell.length_b   1.000
_cell.length_c   1.000
_cell.angle_alpha   90.00
_cell.angle_beta   90.00
_cell.angle_gamma   90.00
#
_symmetry.space_group_name_H-M   'P 1'
#
loop_
_entity.id
_entity.type
_entity.pdbx_description
1 polymer ?
#
loop_
_entity_poly.entity_id
_entity_poly.type
_entity_poly.pdbx_seq_one_letter_code
_entity_poly.pdbx_strand_id
1 'polypeptide(L)'
;GQQRPSIAVRGDCGADWSIRLREPVAGSDNNDAWACGAWSDAAVAGADTLVLRYVDPVAPEALERGRIYLRSSASEPAALFIAPHGPGLSDDPLDRTHLLRARGYYVSASSAADSADNEVPALRVKYLTRRSTRPAIIDEEIQSGVADLQVEYLTDTNQFVDASALTEDDEIRAVRVWLLIRSSFRETNASTSIPAYASRSARAYSDGYRRRLFHFTIAVGHGSML
;
A
#
# COMPACT_ATOMS: atom_id res chain seq x y z
N GLY A 1 7.98 28.55 13.83
CA GLY A 1 7.58 27.31 13.19
C GLY A 1 6.63 27.63 12.06
N GLN A 2 7.06 27.43 10.80
CA GLN A 2 6.16 27.54 9.66
C GLN A 2 5.16 26.39 9.74
N GLN A 3 3.89 26.73 9.86
CA GLN A 3 2.79 25.79 9.79
C GLN A 3 2.77 25.18 8.38
N ARG A 4 3.11 23.90 8.23
CA ARG A 4 3.00 23.21 6.95
C ARG A 4 1.53 23.27 6.52
N PRO A 5 1.20 23.70 5.28
CA PRO A 5 -0.17 23.64 4.82
C PRO A 5 -0.65 22.20 4.90
N SER A 6 -1.73 21.95 5.62
CA SER A 6 -2.34 20.63 5.68
C SER A 6 -2.93 20.32 4.30
N ILE A 7 -2.36 19.35 3.61
CA ILE A 7 -2.89 18.86 2.35
C ILE A 7 -4.06 17.93 2.67
N ALA A 8 -5.29 18.37 2.38
CA ALA A 8 -6.45 17.51 2.55
C ALA A 8 -6.61 16.56 1.36
N VAL A 9 -6.62 15.27 1.64
CA VAL A 9 -6.85 14.20 0.66
C VAL A 9 -8.22 13.58 0.90
N ARG A 10 -9.09 13.61 -0.09
CA ARG A 10 -10.43 13.02 0.04
C ARG A 10 -10.33 11.50 0.11
N GLY A 11 -10.97 10.89 1.10
CA GLY A 11 -10.97 9.44 1.30
C GLY A 11 -9.73 8.91 2.02
N ASP A 12 -8.87 9.80 2.54
CA ASP A 12 -7.73 9.46 3.40
C ASP A 12 -8.12 9.27 4.87
N CYS A 13 -9.40 9.47 5.18
CA CYS A 13 -10.00 9.30 6.51
C CYS A 13 -9.37 10.15 7.61
N GLY A 14 -8.72 11.26 7.24
CA GLY A 14 -8.00 12.14 8.17
C GLY A 14 -6.74 11.52 8.78
N ALA A 15 -6.26 10.40 8.23
CA ALA A 15 -5.09 9.70 8.72
C ALA A 15 -3.78 10.13 8.06
N ASP A 16 -3.85 10.94 7.01
CA ASP A 16 -2.70 11.44 6.21
C ASP A 16 -1.75 10.33 5.72
N TRP A 17 -2.24 9.07 5.70
CA TRP A 17 -1.40 7.91 5.39
C TRP A 17 -0.78 8.00 4.00
N SER A 18 -1.44 8.67 3.06
CA SER A 18 -0.98 8.79 1.67
C SER A 18 0.15 9.81 1.48
N ILE A 19 0.40 10.66 2.48
CA ILE A 19 1.37 11.78 2.42
C ILE A 19 2.44 11.75 3.51
N ARG A 20 2.53 10.68 4.30
CA ARG A 20 3.56 10.49 5.34
C ARG A 20 4.89 10.07 4.73
N LEU A 21 5.63 10.98 4.13
CA LEU A 21 6.87 10.68 3.40
C LEU A 21 8.02 10.14 4.24
N ARG A 22 7.97 10.31 5.57
CA ARG A 22 8.97 9.73 6.48
C ARG A 22 8.87 8.22 6.60
N GLU A 23 7.73 7.67 6.22
CA GLU A 23 7.46 6.23 6.22
C GLU A 23 7.20 5.78 4.78
N PRO A 24 8.23 5.66 3.92
CA PRO A 24 8.03 5.31 2.50
C PRO A 24 7.41 3.94 2.32
N VAL A 25 7.71 3.03 3.24
CA VAL A 25 7.10 1.71 3.36
C VAL A 25 6.52 1.58 4.76
N ALA A 26 5.28 1.13 4.88
CA ALA A 26 4.60 0.88 6.14
C ALA A 26 3.55 -0.21 5.97
N GLY A 27 3.02 -0.71 7.08
CA GLY A 27 1.96 -1.71 7.06
C GLY A 27 1.30 -1.89 8.41
N SER A 28 0.38 -2.81 8.49
CA SER A 28 -0.18 -3.30 9.76
C SER A 28 -0.10 -4.82 9.81
N ASP A 29 0.17 -5.35 10.97
CA ASP A 29 0.25 -6.76 11.24
C ASP A 29 -1.11 -7.26 11.73
N ASN A 30 -1.71 -8.19 10.99
CA ASN A 30 -2.95 -8.89 11.34
C ASN A 30 -4.17 -8.00 11.63
N ASN A 31 -4.13 -6.74 11.25
CA ASN A 31 -5.24 -5.81 11.41
C ASN A 31 -5.23 -4.71 10.35
N ASP A 32 -6.35 -4.00 10.23
CA ASP A 32 -6.49 -2.81 9.42
C ASP A 32 -6.23 -1.54 10.27
N ALA A 33 -5.03 -1.36 10.79
CA ALA A 33 -4.67 -0.20 11.62
C ALA A 33 -4.90 1.16 10.94
N TRP A 34 -5.30 1.14 9.71
CA TRP A 34 -5.70 2.29 8.89
C TRP A 34 -7.15 2.68 9.17
N ALA A 35 -7.50 2.89 10.40
CA ALA A 35 -8.80 3.26 10.98
C ALA A 35 -9.70 4.17 10.10
N CYS A 36 -10.00 3.68 8.91
CA CYS A 36 -10.88 4.28 7.94
C CYS A 36 -12.06 3.34 7.80
N GLY A 37 -13.25 3.72 8.23
CA GLY A 37 -14.45 2.87 8.17
C GLY A 37 -14.67 2.21 6.80
N ALA A 38 -14.17 2.84 5.72
CA ALA A 38 -14.19 2.26 4.39
C ALA A 38 -13.19 1.10 4.16
N TRP A 39 -12.25 0.86 5.08
CA TRP A 39 -11.35 -0.29 5.04
C TRP A 39 -11.86 -1.39 5.99
N SER A 40 -12.29 -1.00 7.19
CA SER A 40 -12.62 -1.92 8.27
C SER A 40 -13.80 -2.86 7.93
N ASP A 41 -14.80 -2.36 7.23
CA ASP A 41 -16.01 -3.14 6.92
C ASP A 41 -15.79 -4.18 5.81
N ALA A 42 -14.68 -4.07 5.07
CA ALA A 42 -14.38 -4.93 3.94
C ALA A 42 -13.10 -5.76 4.12
N ALA A 43 -12.22 -5.40 5.05
CA ALA A 43 -10.95 -6.09 5.22
C ALA A 43 -11.12 -7.47 5.86
N VAL A 44 -10.38 -8.46 5.37
CA VAL A 44 -10.31 -9.80 5.96
C VAL A 44 -9.54 -9.72 7.28
N ALA A 45 -10.19 -10.16 8.36
CA ALA A 45 -9.57 -10.18 9.68
C ALA A 45 -8.30 -11.04 9.68
N GLY A 46 -7.24 -10.48 10.22
CA GLY A 46 -5.95 -11.14 10.32
C GLY A 46 -5.04 -10.97 9.09
N ALA A 47 -5.54 -10.53 7.93
CA ALA A 47 -4.66 -10.17 6.84
C ALA A 47 -3.88 -8.87 7.15
N ASP A 48 -2.64 -8.79 6.66
CA ASP A 48 -1.83 -7.60 6.78
C ASP A 48 -2.25 -6.53 5.77
N THR A 49 -1.76 -5.32 5.98
CA THR A 49 -1.76 -4.27 4.96
C THR A 49 -0.35 -3.86 4.60
N LEU A 50 -0.16 -3.39 3.37
CA LEU A 50 1.11 -2.83 2.90
C LEU A 50 0.87 -1.46 2.27
N VAL A 51 1.58 -0.45 2.73
CA VAL A 51 1.54 0.89 2.14
C VAL A 51 2.90 1.27 1.58
N LEU A 52 2.88 1.73 0.35
CA LEU A 52 4.05 2.22 -0.36
C LEU A 52 3.84 3.69 -0.74
N ARG A 53 4.83 4.55 -0.47
CA ARG A 53 4.87 5.95 -0.85
C ARG A 53 6.16 6.23 -1.58
N TYR A 54 6.05 6.75 -2.77
CA TYR A 54 7.19 7.04 -3.63
C TYR A 54 6.86 8.17 -4.61
N VAL A 55 7.85 8.67 -5.27
CA VAL A 55 7.66 9.63 -6.35
C VAL A 55 7.89 8.96 -7.70
N ASP A 56 7.18 9.41 -8.71
CA ASP A 56 7.45 8.97 -10.08
C ASP A 56 8.92 9.26 -10.44
N PRO A 57 9.65 8.28 -10.98
CA PRO A 57 11.05 8.50 -11.36
C PRO A 57 11.19 9.49 -12.52
N VAL A 58 10.15 9.64 -13.34
CA VAL A 58 10.12 10.57 -14.46
C VAL A 58 9.49 11.89 -14.02
N ALA A 59 10.22 12.98 -14.20
CA ALA A 59 9.67 14.31 -13.96
C ALA A 59 8.53 14.60 -14.95
N PRO A 60 7.42 15.21 -14.50
CA PRO A 60 6.30 15.51 -15.37
C PRO A 60 6.64 16.68 -16.32
N GLU A 61 6.20 16.60 -17.56
CA GLU A 61 6.28 17.72 -18.53
C GLU A 61 5.33 18.88 -18.15
N ALA A 62 4.23 18.56 -17.49
CA ALA A 62 3.24 19.53 -17.00
C ALA A 62 2.59 19.05 -15.70
N LEU A 63 2.19 20.01 -14.86
CA LEU A 63 1.52 19.71 -13.60
C LEU A 63 0.02 19.53 -13.83
N GLU A 64 -0.49 18.36 -13.46
CA GLU A 64 -1.92 18.06 -13.50
C GLU A 64 -2.64 18.66 -12.27
N ARG A 65 -3.65 19.48 -12.52
CA ARG A 65 -4.46 20.07 -11.45
C ARG A 65 -5.07 19.01 -10.53
N GLY A 66 -4.92 19.21 -9.22
CA GLY A 66 -5.45 18.32 -8.19
C GLY A 66 -4.57 17.11 -7.86
N ARG A 67 -3.40 16.98 -8.48
CA ARG A 67 -2.37 16.01 -8.10
C ARG A 67 -1.44 16.59 -7.04
N ILE A 68 -0.84 15.72 -6.24
CA ILE A 68 0.17 16.10 -5.25
C ILE A 68 1.56 15.83 -5.82
N TYR A 69 2.42 16.81 -5.68
CA TYR A 69 3.81 16.75 -6.13
C TYR A 69 4.76 16.99 -4.96
N LEU A 70 5.91 16.36 -5.03
CA LEU A 70 7.06 16.64 -4.17
C LEU A 70 8.08 17.41 -4.99
N ARG A 71 8.46 18.58 -4.50
CA ARG A 71 9.62 19.32 -5.01
C ARG A 71 10.78 19.15 -4.06
N SER A 72 11.92 18.77 -4.58
CA SER A 72 13.22 18.85 -3.93
C SER A 72 14.03 19.98 -4.57
N SER A 73 14.82 20.69 -3.78
CA SER A 73 15.66 21.80 -4.20
C SER A 73 16.96 21.75 -3.43
N ALA A 74 18.06 22.19 -4.04
CA ALA A 74 19.33 22.33 -3.35
C ALA A 74 19.36 23.56 -2.42
N SER A 75 18.52 24.57 -2.70
CA SER A 75 18.51 25.86 -2.00
C SER A 75 17.32 26.03 -1.04
N GLU A 76 16.28 25.21 -1.17
CA GLU A 76 15.04 25.33 -0.40
C GLU A 76 14.65 23.99 0.23
N PRO A 77 13.93 23.99 1.35
CA PRO A 77 13.36 22.77 1.92
C PRO A 77 12.43 22.06 0.95
N ALA A 78 12.48 20.74 0.93
CA ALA A 78 11.53 19.94 0.15
C ALA A 78 10.08 20.27 0.50
N ALA A 79 9.24 20.41 -0.51
CA ALA A 79 7.85 20.84 -0.37
C ALA A 79 6.87 19.90 -1.06
N LEU A 80 5.81 19.52 -0.34
CA LEU A 80 4.61 18.92 -0.93
C LEU A 80 3.62 20.02 -1.31
N PHE A 81 3.03 19.91 -2.50
CA PHE A 81 2.02 20.84 -2.94
C PHE A 81 0.97 20.19 -3.87
N ILE A 82 -0.17 20.85 -4.01
CA ILE A 82 -1.25 20.46 -4.95
C ILE A 82 -1.21 21.41 -6.14
N ALA A 83 -1.08 20.87 -7.35
CA ALA A 83 -1.15 21.70 -8.56
C ALA A 83 -2.56 22.28 -8.78
N PRO A 84 -2.67 23.56 -9.25
CA PRO A 84 -1.58 24.44 -9.70
C PRO A 84 -0.97 25.30 -8.58
N HIS A 85 -1.34 25.08 -7.32
CA HIS A 85 -0.90 25.88 -6.17
C HIS A 85 0.41 25.31 -5.64
N GLY A 86 1.48 26.07 -5.71
CA GLY A 86 2.79 25.66 -5.23
C GLY A 86 3.93 26.23 -6.10
N PRO A 87 5.16 25.77 -5.87
CA PRO A 87 6.34 26.33 -6.54
C PRO A 87 6.37 26.06 -8.07
N GLY A 88 5.53 25.14 -8.57
CA GLY A 88 5.49 24.84 -10.00
C GLY A 88 6.65 23.94 -10.47
N LEU A 89 6.87 23.93 -11.77
CA LEU A 89 8.09 23.38 -12.37
C LEU A 89 9.19 24.46 -12.33
N SER A 90 10.43 24.03 -12.25
CA SER A 90 11.61 24.90 -12.20
C SER A 90 12.50 24.63 -13.40
N ASP A 91 13.08 25.69 -13.94
CA ASP A 91 14.12 25.61 -14.96
C ASP A 91 15.50 25.34 -14.35
N ASP A 92 15.64 25.43 -13.02
CA ASP A 92 16.88 25.12 -12.33
C ASP A 92 17.14 23.59 -12.40
N PRO A 93 18.28 23.16 -12.94
CA PRO A 93 18.61 21.74 -13.04
C PRO A 93 18.81 21.05 -11.69
N LEU A 94 18.98 21.81 -10.61
CA LEU A 94 19.11 21.27 -9.26
C LEU A 94 17.76 21.08 -8.56
N ASP A 95 16.71 21.64 -9.14
CA ASP A 95 15.34 21.45 -8.64
C ASP A 95 14.68 20.27 -9.34
N ARG A 96 13.98 19.45 -8.58
CA ARG A 96 13.23 18.31 -9.11
C ARG A 96 11.81 18.35 -8.59
N THR A 97 10.85 18.22 -9.50
CA THR A 97 9.43 18.08 -9.17
C THR A 97 8.93 16.75 -9.69
N HIS A 98 8.41 15.92 -8.80
CA HIS A 98 7.93 14.58 -9.12
C HIS A 98 6.51 14.38 -8.59
N LEU A 99 5.72 13.60 -9.33
CA LEU A 99 4.39 13.22 -8.89
C LEU A 99 4.48 12.26 -7.70
N LEU A 100 3.80 12.59 -6.60
CA LEU A 100 3.69 11.69 -5.46
C LEU A 100 2.74 10.55 -5.77
N ARG A 101 3.17 9.33 -5.47
CA ARG A 101 2.41 8.10 -5.50
C ARG A 101 2.28 7.53 -4.09
N ALA A 102 1.07 7.12 -3.74
CA ALA A 102 0.83 6.32 -2.54
C ALA A 102 -0.12 5.18 -2.90
N ARG A 103 0.17 3.97 -2.42
CA ARG A 103 -0.62 2.77 -2.64
C ARG A 103 -0.73 1.99 -1.35
N GLY A 104 -1.94 1.63 -0.94
CA GLY A 104 -2.20 0.77 0.20
C GLY A 104 -2.89 -0.51 -0.25
N TYR A 105 -2.24 -1.64 -0.05
CA TYR A 105 -2.74 -2.97 -0.42
C TYR A 105 -3.39 -3.63 0.79
N TYR A 106 -4.51 -4.30 0.58
CA TYR A 106 -5.24 -5.04 1.60
C TYR A 106 -6.08 -6.15 0.97
N VAL A 107 -6.55 -7.09 1.78
CA VAL A 107 -7.49 -8.13 1.34
C VAL A 107 -8.90 -7.77 1.79
N SER A 108 -9.83 -7.71 0.84
CA SER A 108 -11.26 -7.55 1.09
C SER A 108 -11.93 -8.92 1.20
N ALA A 109 -12.95 -9.03 2.03
CA ALA A 109 -13.78 -10.23 2.14
C ALA A 109 -14.63 -10.47 0.89
N SER A 110 -14.93 -9.40 0.12
CA SER A 110 -15.80 -9.44 -1.06
C SER A 110 -15.07 -8.96 -2.32
N SER A 111 -15.54 -9.42 -3.46
CA SER A 111 -15.03 -9.06 -4.79
C SER A 111 -16.14 -8.92 -5.83
N ALA A 112 -15.76 -8.46 -7.04
CA ALA A 112 -16.64 -8.48 -8.19
C ALA A 112 -17.00 -9.91 -8.66
N ALA A 113 -16.29 -10.93 -8.16
CA ALA A 113 -16.55 -12.35 -8.46
C ALA A 113 -17.52 -13.00 -7.44
N ASP A 114 -18.08 -12.24 -6.49
CA ASP A 114 -19.07 -12.76 -5.55
C ASP A 114 -20.32 -13.26 -6.24
N SER A 115 -20.92 -14.30 -5.66
CA SER A 115 -22.23 -14.81 -6.02
C SER A 115 -23.11 -14.95 -4.78
N ALA A 116 -24.40 -15.21 -4.95
CA ALA A 116 -25.35 -15.32 -3.84
C ALA A 116 -24.93 -16.35 -2.77
N ASP A 117 -24.20 -17.40 -3.19
CA ASP A 117 -23.81 -18.51 -2.31
C ASP A 117 -22.29 -18.56 -2.04
N ASN A 118 -21.52 -17.60 -2.53
CA ASN A 118 -20.06 -17.65 -2.42
C ASN A 118 -19.43 -16.25 -2.42
N GLU A 119 -18.95 -15.84 -1.26
CA GLU A 119 -18.08 -14.67 -1.13
C GLU A 119 -16.67 -15.04 -1.56
N VAL A 120 -16.08 -14.25 -2.44
CA VAL A 120 -14.72 -14.43 -2.96
C VAL A 120 -13.83 -13.31 -2.44
N PRO A 121 -12.85 -13.59 -1.58
CA PRO A 121 -11.96 -12.53 -1.11
C PRO A 121 -11.12 -12.00 -2.27
N ALA A 122 -10.68 -10.75 -2.15
CA ALA A 122 -9.91 -10.10 -3.21
C ALA A 122 -8.78 -9.22 -2.67
N LEU A 123 -7.64 -9.24 -3.36
CA LEU A 123 -6.60 -8.22 -3.19
C LEU A 123 -7.09 -6.92 -3.79
N ARG A 124 -7.05 -5.85 -3.02
CA ARG A 124 -7.43 -4.51 -3.43
C ARG A 124 -6.30 -3.52 -3.20
N VAL A 125 -6.37 -2.40 -3.91
CA VAL A 125 -5.45 -1.28 -3.72
C VAL A 125 -6.23 0.01 -3.53
N LYS A 126 -5.88 0.75 -2.48
CA LYS A 126 -6.23 2.16 -2.35
C LYS A 126 -5.04 2.99 -2.82
N TYR A 127 -5.27 3.90 -3.74
CA TYR A 127 -4.16 4.70 -4.28
C TYR A 127 -4.49 6.18 -4.39
N LEU A 128 -3.43 6.99 -4.18
CA LEU A 128 -3.49 8.43 -4.29
C LEU A 128 -3.62 8.84 -5.76
N THR A 129 -4.65 9.60 -6.05
CA THR A 129 -4.91 10.15 -7.38
C THR A 129 -5.61 11.52 -7.24
N ARG A 130 -6.45 11.86 -8.19
CA ARG A 130 -7.34 13.03 -8.13
C ARG A 130 -8.78 12.63 -8.47
N ARG A 131 -9.72 13.29 -7.86
CA ARG A 131 -11.11 13.27 -8.30
C ARG A 131 -11.53 14.69 -8.64
N SER A 132 -11.81 14.93 -9.92
CA SER A 132 -11.95 16.29 -10.45
C SER A 132 -10.64 17.08 -10.26
N THR A 133 -10.65 18.13 -9.41
CA THR A 133 -9.54 19.06 -9.18
C THR A 133 -8.94 18.94 -7.78
N ARG A 134 -9.22 17.86 -7.05
CA ARG A 134 -8.75 17.65 -5.67
C ARG A 134 -8.07 16.29 -5.51
N PRO A 135 -7.06 16.19 -4.65
CA PRO A 135 -6.47 14.92 -4.30
C PRO A 135 -7.52 13.98 -3.70
N ALA A 136 -7.46 12.71 -4.09
CA ALA A 136 -8.39 11.70 -3.60
C ALA A 136 -7.75 10.31 -3.58
N ILE A 137 -8.24 9.47 -2.69
CA ILE A 137 -7.98 8.04 -2.69
C ILE A 137 -9.08 7.35 -3.50
N ILE A 138 -8.67 6.44 -4.37
CA ILE A 138 -9.56 5.52 -5.09
C ILE A 138 -9.22 4.11 -4.65
N ASP A 139 -10.24 3.27 -4.56
CA ASP A 139 -10.17 1.86 -4.20
C ASP A 139 -10.51 1.02 -5.42
N GLU A 140 -9.62 0.09 -5.78
CA GLU A 140 -9.80 -0.81 -6.92
C GLU A 140 -9.44 -2.24 -6.55
N GLU A 141 -10.19 -3.19 -7.10
CA GLU A 141 -9.84 -4.61 -7.02
C GLU A 141 -8.71 -4.91 -8.00
N ILE A 142 -7.67 -5.61 -7.51
CA ILE A 142 -6.55 -6.07 -8.32
C ILE A 142 -6.78 -7.50 -8.77
N GLN A 143 -7.14 -8.38 -7.81
CA GLN A 143 -7.24 -9.81 -8.06
C GLN A 143 -8.23 -10.47 -7.10
N SER A 144 -9.26 -11.10 -7.65
CA SER A 144 -10.15 -11.98 -6.90
C SER A 144 -9.46 -13.28 -6.48
N GLY A 145 -9.96 -13.91 -5.42
CA GLY A 145 -9.46 -15.18 -4.91
C GLY A 145 -8.24 -15.06 -3.96
N VAL A 146 -7.74 -13.86 -3.68
CA VAL A 146 -6.68 -13.69 -2.67
C VAL A 146 -7.31 -13.71 -1.28
N ALA A 147 -7.02 -14.76 -0.51
CA ALA A 147 -7.64 -15.03 0.79
C ALA A 147 -6.80 -14.55 1.99
N ASP A 148 -5.50 -14.33 1.81
CA ASP A 148 -4.62 -13.76 2.84
C ASP A 148 -3.46 -13.01 2.20
N LEU A 149 -3.03 -11.96 2.86
CA LEU A 149 -1.82 -11.20 2.60
C LEU A 149 -1.03 -11.15 3.89
N GLN A 150 0.25 -11.55 3.84
CA GLN A 150 1.19 -11.38 4.94
C GLN A 150 2.43 -10.67 4.44
N VAL A 151 3.01 -9.83 5.27
CA VAL A 151 4.13 -8.95 4.89
C VAL A 151 5.18 -8.94 5.99
N GLU A 152 6.41 -9.27 5.61
CA GLU A 152 7.58 -9.18 6.48
C GLU A 152 8.56 -8.15 5.92
N TYR A 153 9.25 -7.44 6.79
CA TYR A 153 10.16 -6.34 6.46
C TYR A 153 11.58 -6.73 6.83
N LEU A 154 12.50 -6.70 5.87
CA LEU A 154 13.93 -6.86 6.12
C LEU A 154 14.49 -5.52 6.56
N THR A 155 14.95 -5.46 7.81
CA THR A 155 15.55 -4.25 8.37
C THR A 155 17.08 -4.23 8.16
N ASP A 156 17.72 -3.14 8.56
CA ASP A 156 19.18 -2.98 8.57
C ASP A 156 19.89 -3.99 9.51
N THR A 157 19.17 -4.54 10.51
CA THR A 157 19.66 -5.64 11.36
C THR A 157 19.73 -6.99 10.62
N ASN A 158 19.36 -7.02 9.34
CA ASN A 158 19.33 -8.20 8.47
C ASN A 158 18.36 -9.30 8.97
N GLN A 159 17.28 -8.90 9.63
CA GLN A 159 16.21 -9.77 10.09
C GLN A 159 14.89 -9.40 9.42
N PHE A 160 14.08 -10.40 9.09
CA PHE A 160 12.69 -10.19 8.70
C PHE A 160 11.83 -10.08 9.96
N VAL A 161 11.04 -9.02 10.02
CA VAL A 161 10.12 -8.73 11.13
C VAL A 161 8.74 -8.39 10.60
N ASP A 162 7.71 -8.60 11.41
CA ASP A 162 6.35 -8.15 11.12
C ASP A 162 6.22 -6.64 11.32
N ALA A 163 5.18 -6.03 10.76
CA ALA A 163 4.94 -4.59 10.87
C ALA A 163 4.82 -4.11 12.33
N SER A 164 4.31 -4.95 13.23
CA SER A 164 4.18 -4.63 14.66
C SER A 164 5.51 -4.50 15.42
N ALA A 165 6.58 -5.05 14.86
CA ALA A 165 7.93 -4.99 15.44
C ALA A 165 8.79 -3.86 14.84
N LEU A 166 8.30 -3.17 13.80
CA LEU A 166 9.01 -2.02 13.21
C LEU A 166 9.00 -0.82 14.14
N THR A 167 10.11 -0.10 14.17
CA THR A 167 10.27 1.18 14.83
C THR A 167 10.50 2.31 13.81
N GLU A 168 10.38 3.56 14.24
CA GLU A 168 10.62 4.73 13.36
C GLU A 168 12.07 4.84 12.87
N ASP A 169 13.00 4.17 13.56
CA ASP A 169 14.45 4.20 13.27
C ASP A 169 14.87 3.06 12.32
N ASP A 170 14.01 2.10 12.05
CA ASP A 170 14.33 0.95 11.19
C ASP A 170 14.43 1.34 9.72
N GLU A 171 15.56 1.03 9.10
CA GLU A 171 15.75 1.14 7.66
C GLU A 171 15.27 -0.14 6.96
N ILE A 172 14.17 -0.06 6.21
CA ILE A 172 13.60 -1.21 5.48
C ILE A 172 14.36 -1.39 4.17
N ARG A 173 15.07 -2.52 4.01
CA ARG A 173 15.87 -2.88 2.84
C ARG A 173 15.14 -3.74 1.82
N ALA A 174 14.19 -4.54 2.29
CA ALA A 174 13.35 -5.36 1.43
C ALA A 174 12.00 -5.64 2.10
N VAL A 175 11.01 -5.97 1.29
CA VAL A 175 9.71 -6.44 1.73
C VAL A 175 9.49 -7.83 1.17
N ARG A 176 9.14 -8.79 2.03
CA ARG A 176 8.68 -10.12 1.64
C ARG A 176 7.18 -10.17 1.73
N VAL A 177 6.54 -10.55 0.64
CA VAL A 177 5.07 -10.62 0.53
C VAL A 177 4.67 -12.07 0.32
N TRP A 178 3.68 -12.50 1.08
CA TRP A 178 3.02 -13.79 0.98
C TRP A 178 1.57 -13.61 0.55
N LEU A 179 1.13 -14.35 -0.45
CA LEU A 179 -0.25 -14.33 -0.93
C LEU A 179 -0.82 -15.75 -0.89
N LEU A 180 -1.87 -15.95 -0.13
CA LEU A 180 -2.66 -17.18 -0.17
C LEU A 180 -3.82 -16.98 -1.15
N ILE A 181 -3.79 -17.70 -2.25
CA ILE A 181 -4.84 -17.63 -3.27
C ILE A 181 -5.71 -18.87 -3.18
N ARG A 182 -7.03 -18.71 -3.28
CA ARG A 182 -8.00 -19.79 -3.38
C ARG A 182 -8.76 -19.77 -4.72
N SER A 183 -9.30 -20.91 -5.12
CA SER A 183 -10.27 -20.97 -6.23
C SER A 183 -11.53 -20.17 -5.90
N SER A 184 -12.16 -19.59 -6.91
CA SER A 184 -13.45 -18.88 -6.77
C SER A 184 -14.65 -19.82 -6.67
N PHE A 185 -14.51 -21.11 -6.98
CA PHE A 185 -15.55 -22.11 -6.92
C PHE A 185 -15.11 -23.31 -6.05
N ARG A 186 -16.09 -24.01 -5.51
CA ARG A 186 -15.88 -25.24 -4.75
C ARG A 186 -15.76 -26.44 -5.68
N GLU A 187 -14.84 -27.33 -5.35
CA GLU A 187 -14.71 -28.63 -5.98
C GLU A 187 -15.02 -29.73 -4.98
N THR A 188 -15.73 -30.77 -5.41
CA THR A 188 -16.07 -31.90 -4.55
C THR A 188 -14.78 -32.57 -4.07
N ASN A 189 -14.66 -32.74 -2.75
CA ASN A 189 -13.51 -33.38 -2.08
C ASN A 189 -12.16 -32.66 -2.27
N ALA A 190 -12.15 -31.38 -2.67
CA ALA A 190 -10.91 -30.62 -2.69
C ALA A 190 -10.43 -30.37 -1.26
N SER A 191 -9.18 -30.74 -1.02
CA SER A 191 -8.46 -30.41 0.21
C SER A 191 -7.10 -29.85 -0.14
N THR A 192 -6.60 -28.93 0.67
CA THR A 192 -5.29 -28.32 0.46
C THR A 192 -4.59 -28.17 1.81
N SER A 193 -3.33 -28.59 1.87
CA SER A 193 -2.45 -28.34 3.01
C SER A 193 -1.49 -27.22 2.67
N ILE A 194 -1.45 -26.19 3.49
CA ILE A 194 -0.58 -25.02 3.36
C ILE A 194 0.46 -25.10 4.49
N PRO A 195 1.77 -25.00 4.19
CA PRO A 195 2.80 -24.94 5.22
C PRO A 195 2.69 -23.63 6.03
N ALA A 196 3.41 -23.54 7.13
CA ALA A 196 3.57 -22.29 7.86
C ALA A 196 4.24 -21.21 6.99
N TYR A 197 3.81 -19.96 7.11
CA TYR A 197 4.39 -18.83 6.38
C TYR A 197 4.19 -17.53 7.18
N ALA A 198 5.17 -16.65 7.17
CA ALA A 198 5.19 -15.44 8.01
C ALA A 198 4.74 -15.78 9.45
N SER A 199 3.76 -15.07 9.99
CA SER A 199 3.19 -15.34 11.32
C SER A 199 2.14 -16.49 11.34
N ARG A 200 1.83 -17.13 10.20
CA ARG A 200 0.79 -18.15 10.04
C ARG A 200 1.30 -19.56 10.34
N SER A 201 0.59 -20.28 11.18
CA SER A 201 0.81 -21.72 11.37
C SER A 201 0.37 -22.52 10.14
N ALA A 202 0.98 -23.70 9.95
CA ALA A 202 0.55 -24.66 8.93
C ALA A 202 -0.93 -25.02 9.10
N ARG A 203 -1.67 -25.08 7.99
CA ARG A 203 -3.11 -25.35 8.03
C ARG A 203 -3.58 -26.26 6.90
N ALA A 204 -4.44 -27.23 7.26
CA ALA A 204 -5.18 -28.02 6.29
C ALA A 204 -6.59 -27.44 6.11
N TYR A 205 -7.03 -27.38 4.87
CA TYR A 205 -8.37 -26.90 4.47
C TYR A 205 -9.11 -28.04 3.79
N SER A 206 -10.37 -28.26 4.20
CA SER A 206 -11.26 -29.29 3.66
C SER A 206 -12.61 -28.70 3.25
N ASP A 207 -12.63 -27.44 2.87
CA ASP A 207 -13.82 -26.64 2.57
C ASP A 207 -14.20 -26.62 1.07
N GLY A 208 -13.54 -27.46 0.28
CA GLY A 208 -13.79 -27.58 -1.15
C GLY A 208 -13.05 -26.55 -2.03
N TYR A 209 -12.27 -25.65 -1.45
CA TYR A 209 -11.50 -24.70 -2.25
C TYR A 209 -10.05 -25.16 -2.37
N ARG A 210 -9.53 -25.13 -3.59
CA ARG A 210 -8.08 -25.27 -3.82
C ARG A 210 -7.37 -24.01 -3.44
N ARG A 211 -6.20 -24.18 -2.79
CA ARG A 211 -5.37 -23.05 -2.36
C ARG A 211 -3.94 -23.21 -2.82
N ARG A 212 -3.29 -22.07 -3.08
CA ARG A 212 -1.87 -22.01 -3.38
C ARG A 212 -1.24 -20.81 -2.70
N LEU A 213 -0.09 -21.07 -2.07
CA LEU A 213 0.72 -20.03 -1.45
C LEU A 213 1.78 -19.54 -2.43
N PHE A 214 1.90 -18.24 -2.57
CA PHE A 214 2.95 -17.56 -3.32
C PHE A 214 3.71 -16.65 -2.37
N HIS A 215 5.01 -16.50 -2.61
CA HIS A 215 5.81 -15.50 -1.93
C HIS A 215 6.85 -14.91 -2.88
N PHE A 216 7.24 -13.68 -2.60
CA PHE A 216 8.30 -12.97 -3.31
C PHE A 216 8.91 -11.93 -2.39
N THR A 217 10.19 -11.60 -2.62
CA THR A 217 10.90 -10.56 -1.88
C THR A 217 11.29 -9.46 -2.86
N ILE A 218 11.00 -8.22 -2.50
CA ILE A 218 11.26 -7.03 -3.30
C ILE A 218 12.24 -6.17 -2.52
N ALA A 219 13.39 -5.86 -3.11
CA ALA A 219 14.32 -4.89 -2.54
C ALA A 219 13.71 -3.49 -2.57
N VAL A 220 13.81 -2.78 -1.47
CA VAL A 220 13.46 -1.36 -1.38
C VAL A 220 14.69 -0.57 -1.79
N GLY A 221 14.63 0.05 -2.97
CA GLY A 221 15.68 0.95 -3.42
C GLY A 221 15.64 2.23 -2.61
N HIS A 222 16.69 2.52 -1.86
CA HIS A 222 16.93 3.85 -1.31
C HIS A 222 17.43 4.70 -2.47
N GLY A 223 16.53 5.45 -3.10
CA GLY A 223 16.95 6.55 -3.96
C GLY A 223 17.74 7.52 -3.09
N SER A 224 19.05 7.53 -3.23
CA SER A 224 19.87 8.59 -2.66
C SER A 224 19.29 9.90 -3.20
N MET A 225 18.57 10.62 -2.37
CA MET A 225 18.33 12.03 -2.64
C MET A 225 19.67 12.72 -2.43
N LEU A 226 20.46 12.76 -3.50
CA LEU A 226 21.63 13.64 -3.60
C LEU A 226 21.15 15.07 -3.83
#